data_e2d7e11bd0cd3d889420103c8263d540
#
_entry.id   e2d7e11bd0cd3d889420103c8263d540
#
_cell.length_a   1.000
_cell.length_b   1.000
_cell.length_c   1.000
_cell.angle_alpha   90.00
_cell.angle_beta   90.00
_cell.angle_gamma   90.00
#
_symmetry.space_group_name_H-M   'P 1'
#
loop_
_entity.id
_entity.type
_entity.pdbx_description
1 polymer ?
#
loop_
_entity_poly.entity_id
_entity_poly.type
_entity_poly.pdbx_seq_one_letter_code
_entity_poly.pdbx_strand_id
1 'polypeptide(L)'
;SITYPTHGRTEFIYEPNVISSMVSADRKTVQSAHLPYPGTPDYTYPGGLRIKEINNYDSNDELLTRKHYYYTKEFTPTTKGGVSSGILSFTPQYLWGWQLYNLLKSQNGGPEYYTLNAIMSQASNPLWYNSRGEYIGYSKVIECNEDKNGKLIDGYTVHTFSNFGQGYMDEDPIAILNNKFSREYPPHFGTPYSPYTPCSSNALKRGMLLSKEQFDYAGHVKQKELFEYTPIQK
;
A
#
# COMPACT_ATOMS: atom_id res chain seq x y z
N SER A 1 -18.63 -16.03 2.08
CA SER A 1 -18.72 -17.07 1.02
C SER A 1 -19.82 -16.73 0.03
N ILE A 2 -19.71 -17.28 -1.17
CA ILE A 2 -20.73 -17.22 -2.23
C ILE A 2 -21.20 -18.65 -2.48
N THR A 3 -22.51 -18.86 -2.40
CA THR A 3 -23.14 -20.17 -2.71
C THR A 3 -23.81 -20.08 -4.07
N TYR A 4 -23.61 -21.09 -4.89
CA TYR A 4 -24.15 -21.17 -6.26
C TYR A 4 -25.44 -21.99 -6.31
N PRO A 5 -26.29 -21.78 -7.30
CA PRO A 5 -27.51 -22.59 -7.49
C PRO A 5 -27.24 -24.10 -7.60
N THR A 6 -26.03 -24.49 -7.98
CA THR A 6 -25.57 -25.89 -8.05
C THR A 6 -25.14 -26.47 -6.71
N HIS A 7 -25.40 -25.75 -5.60
CA HIS A 7 -25.02 -26.06 -4.22
C HIS A 7 -23.51 -26.04 -3.93
N GLY A 8 -22.66 -25.84 -4.91
CA GLY A 8 -21.25 -25.56 -4.66
C GLY A 8 -21.05 -24.16 -4.05
N ARG A 9 -19.93 -23.92 -3.38
CA ARG A 9 -19.61 -22.61 -2.79
C ARG A 9 -18.15 -22.20 -2.97
N THR A 10 -17.94 -20.90 -3.04
CA THR A 10 -16.60 -20.29 -2.96
C THR A 10 -16.46 -19.53 -1.64
N GLU A 11 -15.39 -19.79 -0.93
CA GLU A 11 -15.04 -19.13 0.33
C GLU A 11 -13.79 -18.27 0.13
N PHE A 12 -13.85 -17.02 0.64
CA PHE A 12 -12.74 -16.08 0.62
C PHE A 12 -12.22 -15.93 2.04
N ILE A 13 -10.95 -16.26 2.25
CA ILE A 13 -10.26 -16.11 3.53
C ILE A 13 -9.36 -14.91 3.44
N TYR A 14 -9.46 -14.01 4.41
CA TYR A 14 -8.68 -12.78 4.49
C TYR A 14 -7.67 -12.86 5.63
N GLU A 15 -6.59 -12.09 5.48
CA GLU A 15 -5.60 -11.86 6.52
C GLU A 15 -5.29 -10.35 6.65
N PRO A 16 -4.73 -9.88 7.77
CA PRO A 16 -4.28 -8.50 7.90
C PRO A 16 -3.23 -8.15 6.85
N ASN A 17 -3.24 -6.91 6.38
CA ASN A 17 -2.14 -6.41 5.57
C ASN A 17 -0.83 -6.42 6.37
N VAL A 18 0.25 -6.82 5.71
CA VAL A 18 1.61 -6.80 6.25
C VAL A 18 2.51 -6.06 5.27
N ILE A 19 3.30 -5.12 5.77
CA ILE A 19 4.26 -4.36 4.97
C ILE A 19 5.68 -4.56 5.47
N SER A 20 6.67 -4.33 4.63
CA SER A 20 8.08 -4.26 5.01
C SER A 20 8.67 -2.86 4.85
N SER A 21 8.00 -2.02 4.09
CA SER A 21 8.53 -0.72 3.71
C SER A 21 7.43 0.33 3.70
N MET A 22 7.84 1.58 3.84
CA MET A 22 6.94 2.74 3.76
C MET A 22 7.59 3.86 2.96
N VAL A 23 6.78 4.67 2.32
CA VAL A 23 7.24 5.87 1.63
C VAL A 23 7.58 6.93 2.69
N SER A 24 8.75 7.56 2.54
CA SER A 24 9.17 8.65 3.42
C SER A 24 8.20 9.83 3.39
N ALA A 25 8.20 10.63 4.45
CA ALA A 25 7.32 11.77 4.56
C ALA A 25 7.52 12.79 3.41
N ASP A 26 8.74 12.95 2.92
CA ASP A 26 9.06 13.79 1.76
C ASP A 26 8.72 13.14 0.41
N ARG A 27 8.23 11.90 0.41
CA ARG A 27 7.82 11.08 -0.75
C ARG A 27 8.94 10.81 -1.77
N LYS A 28 10.19 10.96 -1.36
CA LYS A 28 11.35 10.79 -2.25
C LYS A 28 12.01 9.42 -2.14
N THR A 29 11.81 8.73 -1.03
CA THR A 29 12.46 7.45 -0.75
C THR A 29 11.49 6.42 -0.18
N VAL A 30 11.84 5.17 -0.33
CA VAL A 30 11.20 4.05 0.36
C VAL A 30 12.13 3.61 1.48
N GLN A 31 11.62 3.59 2.69
CA GLN A 31 12.35 3.23 3.90
C GLN A 31 11.74 1.99 4.57
N SER A 32 12.49 1.37 5.49
CA SER A 32 11.96 0.25 6.27
C SER A 32 10.75 0.69 7.10
N ALA A 33 9.72 -0.17 7.16
CA ALA A 33 8.58 0.02 8.04
C ALA A 33 8.92 -0.24 9.51
N HIS A 34 10.02 -0.95 9.77
CA HIS A 34 10.53 -1.17 11.12
C HIS A 34 11.36 0.04 11.56
N LEU A 35 10.84 0.81 12.52
CA LEU A 35 11.55 1.95 13.08
C LEU A 35 12.62 1.45 14.10
N PRO A 36 13.85 1.99 14.06
CA PRO A 36 14.97 1.48 14.84
C PRO A 36 14.93 1.83 16.33
N TYR A 37 13.88 2.45 16.84
CA TYR A 37 13.81 2.88 18.22
C TYR A 37 13.07 1.88 19.12
N PRO A 38 13.66 1.43 20.23
CA PRO A 38 12.96 0.61 21.22
C PRO A 38 11.70 1.32 21.74
N GLY A 39 10.55 0.62 21.73
CA GLY A 39 9.28 1.17 22.20
C GLY A 39 8.44 1.89 21.15
N THR A 40 8.91 2.03 19.91
CA THR A 40 8.07 2.48 18.81
C THR A 40 7.17 1.34 18.31
N PRO A 41 5.90 1.64 17.94
CA PRO A 41 5.02 0.63 17.35
C PRO A 41 5.65 0.03 16.10
N ASP A 42 5.57 -1.29 15.98
CA ASP A 42 5.92 -1.97 14.75
C ASP A 42 4.82 -1.68 13.71
N TYR A 43 5.11 -0.84 12.74
CA TYR A 43 4.18 -0.49 11.65
C TYR A 43 4.02 -1.60 10.61
N THR A 44 4.50 -2.80 10.88
CA THR A 44 4.35 -3.95 9.99
C THR A 44 2.88 -4.26 9.67
N TYR A 45 1.96 -3.89 10.57
CA TYR A 45 0.52 -4.10 10.43
C TYR A 45 -0.24 -2.75 10.31
N PRO A 46 -0.31 -2.17 9.12
CA PRO A 46 -0.92 -0.83 8.93
C PRO A 46 -2.45 -0.83 8.96
N GLY A 47 -3.07 -1.99 9.18
CA GLY A 47 -4.52 -2.18 9.14
C GLY A 47 -5.02 -2.62 7.76
N GLY A 48 -6.35 -2.83 7.66
CA GLY A 48 -7.00 -3.37 6.46
C GLY A 48 -6.73 -4.86 6.26
N LEU A 49 -7.40 -5.43 5.26
CA LEU A 49 -7.35 -6.85 4.95
C LEU A 49 -6.94 -7.07 3.50
N ARG A 50 -6.26 -8.19 3.26
CA ARG A 50 -5.97 -8.72 1.93
C ARG A 50 -6.46 -10.16 1.83
N ILE A 51 -6.67 -10.63 0.60
CA ILE A 51 -7.07 -12.01 0.39
C ILE A 51 -5.90 -12.94 0.70
N LYS A 52 -6.17 -14.00 1.44
CA LYS A 52 -5.20 -15.05 1.75
C LYS A 52 -5.46 -16.29 0.92
N GLU A 53 -6.72 -16.76 0.90
CA GLU A 53 -7.11 -17.98 0.21
C GLU A 53 -8.45 -17.80 -0.50
N ILE A 54 -8.60 -18.54 -1.60
CA ILE A 54 -9.88 -18.78 -2.26
C ILE A 54 -10.09 -20.29 -2.32
N ASN A 55 -11.10 -20.77 -1.62
CA ASN A 55 -11.44 -22.17 -1.54
C ASN A 55 -12.75 -22.45 -2.28
N ASN A 56 -12.75 -23.42 -3.19
CA ASN A 56 -13.95 -23.85 -3.89
C ASN A 56 -14.35 -25.24 -3.38
N TYR A 57 -15.62 -25.39 -3.10
CA TYR A 57 -16.21 -26.62 -2.58
C TYR A 57 -17.32 -27.09 -3.53
N ASP A 58 -17.51 -28.38 -3.60
CA ASP A 58 -18.63 -28.99 -4.32
C ASP A 58 -19.93 -28.92 -3.53
N SER A 59 -20.98 -29.57 -4.04
CA SER A 59 -22.29 -29.66 -3.40
C SER A 59 -22.31 -30.51 -2.11
N ASN A 60 -21.28 -31.33 -1.88
CA ASN A 60 -21.13 -32.16 -0.68
C ASN A 60 -20.19 -31.52 0.35
N ASP A 61 -19.81 -30.25 0.13
CA ASP A 61 -18.88 -29.52 0.99
C ASP A 61 -17.43 -30.07 0.95
N GLU A 62 -17.09 -30.82 -0.10
CA GLU A 62 -15.73 -31.29 -0.31
C GLU A 62 -14.89 -30.23 -1.00
N LEU A 63 -13.68 -30.00 -0.49
CA LEU A 63 -12.73 -29.03 -1.06
C LEU A 63 -12.24 -29.52 -2.43
N LEU A 64 -12.61 -28.81 -3.49
CA LEU A 64 -12.16 -29.06 -4.85
C LEU A 64 -10.84 -28.39 -5.16
N THR A 65 -10.72 -27.10 -4.85
CA THR A 65 -9.51 -26.33 -5.10
C THR A 65 -9.26 -25.33 -3.97
N ARG A 66 -8.02 -25.18 -3.61
CA ARG A 66 -7.54 -24.12 -2.71
C ARG A 66 -6.47 -23.32 -3.43
N LYS A 67 -6.73 -22.05 -3.66
CA LYS A 67 -5.78 -21.10 -4.19
C LYS A 67 -5.27 -20.24 -3.05
N HIS A 68 -3.95 -20.23 -2.83
CA HIS A 68 -3.30 -19.46 -1.77
C HIS A 68 -2.48 -18.31 -2.38
N TYR A 69 -2.50 -17.14 -1.74
CA TYR A 69 -1.76 -15.95 -2.14
C TYR A 69 -0.71 -15.60 -1.09
N TYR A 70 0.56 -15.47 -1.53
CA TYR A 70 1.67 -15.03 -0.71
C TYR A 70 2.17 -13.67 -1.21
N TYR A 71 2.41 -12.74 -0.29
CA TYR A 71 2.77 -11.35 -0.58
C TYR A 71 4.20 -11.08 -0.13
N THR A 72 5.15 -11.86 -0.62
CA THR A 72 6.55 -11.85 -0.20
C THR A 72 7.49 -11.45 -1.33
N LYS A 73 8.65 -10.88 -0.97
CA LYS A 73 9.70 -10.53 -1.94
C LYS A 73 10.35 -11.77 -2.54
N GLU A 74 10.49 -12.80 -1.71
CA GLU A 74 11.08 -14.09 -2.08
C GLU A 74 10.12 -15.20 -1.70
N PHE A 75 10.11 -16.24 -2.51
CA PHE A 75 9.26 -17.40 -2.32
C PHE A 75 9.96 -18.65 -2.82
N THR A 76 9.87 -19.72 -2.04
CA THR A 76 10.18 -21.07 -2.48
C THR A 76 9.07 -22.01 -2.01
N PRO A 77 8.82 -23.14 -2.69
CA PRO A 77 7.81 -24.11 -2.27
C PRO A 77 7.98 -24.63 -0.84
N THR A 78 9.21 -24.57 -0.31
CA THR A 78 9.54 -25.03 1.05
C THR A 78 9.43 -23.93 2.09
N THR A 79 9.77 -22.70 1.74
CA THR A 79 9.81 -21.58 2.71
C THR A 79 8.54 -20.75 2.73
N LYS A 80 7.74 -20.74 1.67
CA LYS A 80 6.42 -20.09 1.51
C LYS A 80 6.22 -18.68 2.11
N GLY A 81 7.03 -18.29 3.07
CA GLY A 81 6.99 -17.01 3.77
C GLY A 81 8.29 -16.24 3.60
N GLY A 82 8.31 -15.00 4.07
CA GLY A 82 9.48 -14.13 4.02
C GLY A 82 9.12 -12.67 4.24
N VAL A 83 10.04 -11.80 3.85
CA VAL A 83 9.84 -10.36 3.94
C VAL A 83 8.70 -9.94 3.02
N SER A 84 7.73 -9.21 3.54
CA SER A 84 6.60 -8.73 2.76
C SER A 84 7.04 -7.87 1.58
N SER A 85 6.36 -7.99 0.45
CA SER A 85 6.51 -7.11 -0.72
C SER A 85 5.70 -5.82 -0.61
N GLY A 86 4.96 -5.65 0.51
CA GLY A 86 4.06 -4.52 0.74
C GLY A 86 4.81 -3.23 1.07
N ILE A 87 4.36 -2.14 0.46
CA ILE A 87 4.84 -0.78 0.69
C ILE A 87 3.67 0.09 1.09
N LEU A 88 3.78 0.74 2.25
CA LEU A 88 2.81 1.74 2.71
C LEU A 88 3.06 3.05 1.99
N SER A 89 2.07 3.56 1.26
CA SER A 89 2.18 4.83 0.53
C SER A 89 2.00 6.04 1.44
N PHE A 90 1.14 5.95 2.43
CA PHE A 90 0.91 6.94 3.47
C PHE A 90 0.17 6.29 4.64
N THR A 91 0.31 6.87 5.83
CA THR A 91 -0.48 6.46 7.00
C THR A 91 -1.89 7.04 6.88
N PRO A 92 -2.95 6.22 6.91
CA PRO A 92 -4.31 6.74 6.91
C PRO A 92 -4.53 7.69 8.09
N GLN A 93 -5.07 8.86 7.81
CA GLN A 93 -5.37 9.87 8.81
C GLN A 93 -6.84 10.26 8.71
N TYR A 94 -7.54 10.18 9.83
CA TYR A 94 -8.95 10.53 9.94
C TYR A 94 -9.19 11.86 10.64
N LEU A 95 -8.15 12.36 11.32
CA LEU A 95 -8.20 13.61 12.07
C LEU A 95 -7.11 14.55 11.58
N TRP A 96 -7.50 15.76 11.23
CA TRP A 96 -6.62 16.84 10.82
C TRP A 96 -6.73 17.96 11.83
N GLY A 97 -5.61 18.43 12.35
CA GLY A 97 -5.55 19.58 13.23
C GLY A 97 -4.63 20.65 12.66
N TRP A 98 -5.11 21.87 12.60
CA TRP A 98 -4.29 23.04 12.32
C TRP A 98 -4.13 23.82 13.62
N GLN A 99 -2.90 24.04 14.04
CA GLN A 99 -2.61 25.02 15.07
C GLN A 99 -1.97 26.21 14.38
N LEU A 100 -2.68 27.30 14.27
CA LEU A 100 -2.13 28.58 13.86
C LEU A 100 -1.63 29.26 15.12
N TYR A 101 -0.32 29.32 15.29
CA TYR A 101 0.29 30.19 16.29
C TYR A 101 0.33 31.60 15.73
N ASN A 102 -0.68 32.39 15.99
CA ASN A 102 -0.62 33.80 15.71
C ASN A 102 -0.02 34.50 16.95
N LEU A 103 1.24 34.85 16.85
CA LEU A 103 1.90 35.74 17.83
C LEU A 103 1.31 37.15 17.65
N LEU A 104 0.05 37.34 18.05
CA LEU A 104 -0.44 38.67 18.35
C LEU A 104 0.22 39.06 19.64
N LYS A 105 1.07 40.07 19.60
CA LYS A 105 1.53 40.75 20.81
C LYS A 105 0.29 41.28 21.48
N SER A 106 -0.15 40.60 22.55
CA SER A 106 -1.11 41.19 23.50
C SER A 106 -0.55 42.53 23.93
N GLN A 107 -1.39 43.53 24.13
CA GLN A 107 -0.99 44.82 24.68
C GLN A 107 -0.33 44.68 26.08
N ASN A 108 -0.45 43.51 26.69
CA ASN A 108 0.14 43.14 28.00
C ASN A 108 1.35 42.17 27.87
N GLY A 109 1.87 41.93 26.65
CA GLY A 109 3.18 41.29 26.45
C GLY A 109 3.21 39.74 26.50
N GLY A 110 2.08 39.06 26.62
CA GLY A 110 2.01 37.58 26.59
C GLY A 110 1.66 37.05 25.20
N PRO A 111 2.13 35.84 24.81
CA PRO A 111 1.71 35.20 23.59
C PRO A 111 0.27 34.68 23.69
N GLU A 112 -0.60 35.07 22.78
CA GLU A 112 -1.92 34.47 22.62
C GLU A 112 -1.87 33.36 21.59
N TYR A 113 -2.36 32.18 21.94
CA TYR A 113 -2.45 31.01 21.09
C TYR A 113 -3.88 30.80 20.63
N TYR A 114 -4.09 30.73 19.32
CA TYR A 114 -5.39 30.36 18.77
C TYR A 114 -5.28 28.97 18.16
N THR A 115 -6.13 28.04 18.61
CA THR A 115 -6.32 26.74 18.00
C THR A 115 -7.42 26.85 16.97
N LEU A 116 -7.09 26.69 15.70
CA LEU A 116 -8.08 26.62 14.64
C LEU A 116 -8.39 25.15 14.31
N ASN A 117 -9.64 24.86 14.41
CA ASN A 117 -10.43 23.70 13.96
C ASN A 117 -9.72 22.43 13.54
N ALA A 118 -10.00 21.34 14.24
CA ALA A 118 -9.77 19.98 13.75
C ALA A 118 -10.78 19.68 12.64
N ILE A 119 -10.28 19.27 11.47
CA ILE A 119 -11.12 18.73 10.40
C ILE A 119 -11.11 17.21 10.53
N MET A 120 -12.28 16.63 10.76
CA MET A 120 -12.46 15.18 10.78
C MET A 120 -12.91 14.72 9.39
N SER A 121 -12.27 13.70 8.85
CA SER A 121 -12.71 13.04 7.62
C SER A 121 -13.14 11.60 7.92
N GLN A 122 -14.25 11.17 7.35
CA GLN A 122 -14.67 9.77 7.38
C GLN A 122 -13.92 8.91 6.37
N ALA A 123 -13.21 9.53 5.43
CA ALA A 123 -12.40 8.86 4.44
C ALA A 123 -10.93 8.82 4.89
N SER A 124 -10.35 7.63 4.89
CA SER A 124 -8.92 7.42 5.19
C SER A 124 -7.99 7.97 4.11
N ASN A 125 -8.55 8.41 3.00
CA ASN A 125 -7.81 8.88 1.84
C ASN A 125 -7.91 10.39 1.72
N PRO A 126 -6.85 11.12 2.07
CA PRO A 126 -6.77 12.53 1.73
C PRO A 126 -6.75 12.68 0.21
N LEU A 127 -7.62 13.52 -0.31
CA LEU A 127 -7.73 13.87 -1.75
C LEU A 127 -6.40 14.23 -2.42
N TRP A 128 -5.38 14.50 -1.63
CA TRP A 128 -4.05 14.97 -2.07
C TRP A 128 -3.09 13.87 -2.48
N TYR A 129 -3.30 12.64 -2.01
CA TYR A 129 -2.40 11.55 -2.37
C TYR A 129 -2.76 10.85 -3.67
N ASN A 130 -3.86 11.23 -4.31
CA ASN A 130 -4.34 10.66 -5.58
C ASN A 130 -4.25 9.13 -5.64
N SER A 131 -4.35 8.48 -4.49
CA SER A 131 -4.17 7.04 -4.37
C SER A 131 -5.54 6.39 -4.38
N ARG A 132 -6.36 6.44 -5.33
CA ARG A 132 -7.64 5.68 -5.50
C ARG A 132 -8.19 4.95 -4.24
N GLY A 133 -7.86 5.42 -3.03
CA GLY A 133 -8.20 4.78 -1.75
C GLY A 133 -7.19 3.71 -1.27
N GLU A 134 -6.25 3.31 -2.09
CA GLU A 134 -5.25 2.30 -1.73
C GLU A 134 -4.03 2.95 -1.08
N TYR A 135 -3.78 2.60 0.17
CA TYR A 135 -2.61 3.07 0.92
C TYR A 135 -1.48 2.04 0.99
N ILE A 136 -1.70 0.81 0.51
CA ILE A 136 -0.71 -0.26 0.45
C ILE A 136 -0.64 -0.81 -0.95
N GLY A 137 0.57 -0.89 -1.51
CA GLY A 137 0.84 -1.58 -2.76
C GLY A 137 1.75 -2.79 -2.52
N TYR A 138 1.45 -3.93 -3.15
CA TYR A 138 2.31 -5.10 -3.16
C TYR A 138 3.07 -5.17 -4.47
N SER A 139 4.41 -5.17 -4.42
CA SER A 139 5.23 -5.27 -5.63
C SER A 139 5.32 -6.69 -6.19
N LYS A 140 5.03 -7.69 -5.36
CA LYS A 140 5.04 -9.09 -5.77
C LYS A 140 3.93 -9.86 -5.05
N VAL A 141 3.18 -10.66 -5.81
CA VAL A 141 2.16 -11.57 -5.30
C VAL A 141 2.39 -12.94 -5.92
N ILE A 142 2.45 -13.97 -5.11
CA ILE A 142 2.61 -15.35 -5.54
C ILE A 142 1.28 -16.06 -5.37
N GLU A 143 0.84 -16.73 -6.41
CA GLU A 143 -0.37 -17.54 -6.46
C GLU A 143 0.00 -19.00 -6.62
N CYS A 144 -0.52 -19.87 -5.76
CA CYS A 144 -0.30 -21.31 -5.87
C CYS A 144 -1.56 -22.09 -5.47
N ASN A 145 -1.66 -23.31 -6.00
CA ASN A 145 -2.67 -24.28 -5.60
C ASN A 145 -2.12 -25.18 -4.50
N GLU A 146 -2.88 -25.35 -3.43
CA GLU A 146 -2.51 -26.14 -2.27
C GLU A 146 -3.56 -27.22 -1.97
N ASP A 147 -3.10 -28.34 -1.44
CA ASP A 147 -3.98 -29.37 -0.90
C ASP A 147 -4.54 -28.95 0.47
N LYS A 148 -5.37 -29.80 1.07
CA LYS A 148 -5.97 -29.59 2.40
C LYS A 148 -4.93 -29.46 3.52
N ASN A 149 -3.71 -29.94 3.33
CA ASN A 149 -2.62 -29.87 4.29
C ASN A 149 -1.70 -28.65 4.03
N GLY A 150 -2.01 -27.82 3.04
CA GLY A 150 -1.21 -26.66 2.66
C GLY A 150 0.02 -27.03 1.84
N LYS A 151 0.12 -28.21 1.26
CA LYS A 151 1.21 -28.59 0.35
C LYS A 151 0.88 -28.14 -1.07
N LEU A 152 1.84 -27.57 -1.78
CA LEU A 152 1.68 -27.25 -3.19
C LEU A 152 1.35 -28.52 -4.00
N ILE A 153 0.33 -28.44 -4.85
CA ILE A 153 -0.10 -29.53 -5.73
C ILE A 153 0.75 -29.55 -6.98
N ASP A 154 1.01 -28.35 -7.52
CA ASP A 154 1.75 -28.13 -8.77
C ASP A 154 2.77 -27.00 -8.59
N GLY A 155 3.09 -26.27 -9.64
CA GLY A 155 3.95 -25.10 -9.56
C GLY A 155 3.25 -23.88 -8.94
N TYR A 156 3.83 -22.71 -9.17
CA TYR A 156 3.30 -21.45 -8.68
C TYR A 156 3.47 -20.34 -9.72
N THR A 157 2.67 -19.29 -9.59
CA THR A 157 2.74 -18.12 -10.47
C THR A 157 3.16 -16.90 -9.65
N VAL A 158 4.17 -16.17 -10.14
CA VAL A 158 4.63 -14.91 -9.57
C VAL A 158 4.12 -13.76 -10.42
N HIS A 159 3.37 -12.87 -9.80
CA HIS A 159 2.91 -11.61 -10.38
C HIS A 159 3.75 -10.47 -9.83
N THR A 160 4.37 -9.66 -10.72
CA THR A 160 5.14 -8.48 -10.34
C THR A 160 4.38 -7.23 -10.78
N PHE A 161 4.22 -6.29 -9.84
CA PHE A 161 3.47 -5.05 -10.05
C PHE A 161 4.36 -3.84 -9.88
N SER A 162 4.08 -2.78 -10.64
CA SER A 162 4.71 -1.48 -10.44
C SER A 162 4.39 -0.91 -9.06
N ASN A 163 5.41 -0.41 -8.36
CA ASN A 163 5.26 0.14 -7.01
C ASN A 163 6.34 1.20 -6.75
N PHE A 164 6.25 1.93 -5.66
CA PHE A 164 7.19 2.98 -5.26
C PHE A 164 8.67 2.56 -5.32
N GLY A 165 9.00 1.37 -4.84
CA GLY A 165 10.38 0.87 -4.83
C GLY A 165 10.96 0.54 -6.21
N GLN A 166 10.21 0.72 -7.29
CA GLN A 166 10.58 0.37 -8.66
C GLN A 166 10.64 1.59 -9.60
N GLY A 167 10.84 2.78 -9.04
CA GLY A 167 10.96 4.01 -9.83
C GLY A 167 9.63 4.73 -10.10
N TYR A 168 8.53 4.29 -9.50
CA TYR A 168 7.22 4.94 -9.64
C TYR A 168 6.91 5.88 -8.46
N MET A 169 7.94 6.57 -7.96
CA MET A 169 7.80 7.63 -6.95
C MET A 169 6.99 8.80 -7.51
N ASP A 170 6.40 9.58 -6.61
CA ASP A 170 5.76 10.83 -7.00
C ASP A 170 6.84 11.87 -7.32
N GLU A 171 6.54 12.77 -8.26
CA GLU A 171 7.47 13.83 -8.66
C GLU A 171 7.34 15.03 -7.73
N ASP A 172 8.42 15.80 -7.59
CA ASP A 172 8.39 17.04 -6.84
C ASP A 172 7.32 18.00 -7.40
N PRO A 173 6.62 18.75 -6.54
CA PRO A 173 5.69 19.76 -7.01
C PRO A 173 6.43 20.77 -7.87
N ILE A 174 5.80 21.17 -8.97
CA ILE A 174 6.38 22.15 -9.89
C ILE A 174 6.78 23.39 -9.10
N ALA A 175 8.03 23.85 -9.26
CA ALA A 175 8.67 24.92 -8.51
C ALA A 175 7.88 26.27 -8.47
N ILE A 176 6.95 26.46 -9.40
CA ILE A 176 6.07 27.64 -9.48
C ILE A 176 5.14 27.76 -8.25
N LEU A 177 4.74 26.66 -7.66
CA LEU A 177 3.87 26.68 -6.47
C LEU A 177 4.67 26.82 -5.17
N ASN A 178 5.92 26.38 -5.15
CA ASN A 178 6.79 26.52 -3.99
C ASN A 178 7.10 27.98 -3.62
N ASN A 179 7.14 28.88 -4.60
CA ASN A 179 7.46 30.29 -4.35
C ASN A 179 6.29 31.10 -3.78
N LYS A 180 5.05 30.71 -3.99
CA LYS A 180 3.88 31.45 -3.46
C LYS A 180 3.42 30.95 -2.09
N PHE A 181 3.48 29.64 -1.85
CA PHE A 181 2.95 29.05 -0.63
C PHE A 181 3.98 28.93 0.50
N SER A 182 5.28 28.83 0.20
CA SER A 182 6.33 28.74 1.22
C SER A 182 6.58 30.07 1.96
N ARG A 183 6.14 31.20 1.42
CA ARG A 183 6.29 32.51 2.08
C ARG A 183 5.15 32.91 2.99
N GLU A 184 3.96 32.35 2.81
CA GLU A 184 2.77 32.72 3.58
C GLU A 184 2.48 31.79 4.77
N TYR A 185 3.13 30.63 4.82
CA TYR A 185 2.94 29.68 5.92
C TYR A 185 4.29 29.36 6.55
N PRO A 186 4.48 29.71 7.84
CA PRO A 186 5.75 29.45 8.51
C PRO A 186 6.04 27.94 8.58
N PRO A 187 7.31 27.53 8.40
CA PRO A 187 7.73 26.12 8.33
C PRO A 187 7.64 25.34 9.66
N HIS A 188 6.94 25.88 10.66
CA HIS A 188 6.86 25.32 12.00
C HIS A 188 5.73 24.31 12.21
N PHE A 189 4.91 24.07 11.20
CA PHE A 189 3.89 23.04 11.29
C PHE A 189 4.49 21.73 10.82
N GLY A 190 4.76 20.84 11.76
CA GLY A 190 5.45 19.56 11.62
C GLY A 190 4.87 18.53 10.65
N THR A 191 4.11 18.97 9.66
CA THR A 191 3.76 18.21 8.48
C THR A 191 4.36 18.94 7.28
N PRO A 192 5.36 18.35 6.58
CA PRO A 192 5.97 18.95 5.41
C PRO A 192 4.99 19.11 4.23
N TYR A 193 3.74 18.75 4.42
CA TYR A 193 2.73 18.76 3.38
C TYR A 193 1.55 19.61 3.80
N SER A 194 1.53 20.84 3.27
CA SER A 194 0.28 21.59 3.19
C SER A 194 -0.73 20.76 2.39
N PRO A 195 -2.01 20.71 2.79
CA PRO A 195 -3.06 20.05 2.03
C PRO A 195 -3.17 20.52 0.58
N TYR A 196 -2.52 21.59 0.26
CA TYR A 196 -2.60 22.27 -1.03
C TYR A 196 -1.31 22.19 -1.85
N THR A 197 -0.32 21.38 -1.46
CA THR A 197 0.87 21.18 -2.28
C THR A 197 0.53 20.16 -3.36
N PRO A 198 0.25 20.58 -4.61
CA PRO A 198 0.03 19.64 -5.69
C PRO A 198 1.36 18.98 -6.02
N CYS A 199 1.53 17.73 -5.66
CA CYS A 199 2.59 16.90 -6.21
C CYS A 199 2.10 16.21 -7.46
N SER A 200 2.97 16.05 -8.45
CA SER A 200 2.69 15.24 -9.61
C SER A 200 2.70 13.78 -9.20
N SER A 201 1.50 13.20 -9.10
CA SER A 201 1.34 11.85 -8.61
C SER A 201 1.46 10.83 -9.72
N ASN A 202 2.32 9.82 -9.51
CA ASN A 202 2.40 8.63 -10.35
C ASN A 202 1.45 7.51 -9.90
N ALA A 203 0.41 7.81 -9.13
CA ALA A 203 -0.53 6.82 -8.62
C ALA A 203 -1.18 5.97 -9.71
N LEU A 204 -1.47 6.54 -10.89
CA LEU A 204 -2.02 5.80 -12.03
C LEU A 204 -1.04 4.81 -12.65
N LYS A 205 0.25 4.99 -12.43
CA LYS A 205 1.32 4.10 -12.92
C LYS A 205 1.66 3.01 -11.92
N ARG A 206 1.12 3.03 -10.71
CA ARG A 206 1.33 2.01 -9.67
C ARG A 206 0.22 0.97 -9.69
N GLY A 207 0.55 -0.27 -9.31
CA GLY A 207 -0.38 -1.41 -9.33
C GLY A 207 -0.61 -2.01 -10.71
N MET A 208 0.19 -1.62 -11.74
CA MET A 208 0.15 -2.25 -13.06
C MET A 208 0.95 -3.54 -13.05
N LEU A 209 0.43 -4.59 -13.68
CA LEU A 209 1.12 -5.86 -13.82
C LEU A 209 2.31 -5.71 -14.78
N LEU A 210 3.53 -5.91 -14.29
CA LEU A 210 4.76 -5.80 -15.10
C LEU A 210 5.22 -7.15 -15.65
N SER A 211 5.07 -8.21 -14.85
CA SER A 211 5.36 -9.57 -15.32
C SER A 211 4.46 -10.59 -14.65
N LYS A 212 4.27 -11.71 -15.37
CA LYS A 212 3.67 -12.91 -14.85
C LYS A 212 4.60 -14.08 -15.21
N GLU A 213 5.11 -14.77 -14.20
CA GLU A 213 6.07 -15.86 -14.36
C GLU A 213 5.51 -17.13 -13.72
N GLN A 214 5.45 -18.19 -14.51
CA GLN A 214 5.01 -19.50 -14.04
C GLN A 214 6.22 -20.40 -13.80
N PHE A 215 6.23 -21.01 -12.63
CA PHE A 215 7.30 -21.90 -12.17
C PHE A 215 6.76 -23.31 -11.96
N ASP A 216 7.61 -24.30 -12.18
CA ASP A 216 7.33 -25.64 -11.70
C ASP A 216 7.60 -25.77 -10.19
N TYR A 217 7.31 -26.95 -9.64
CA TYR A 217 7.55 -27.22 -8.22
C TYR A 217 9.03 -27.11 -7.82
N ALA A 218 9.95 -27.34 -8.75
CA ALA A 218 11.39 -27.23 -8.51
C ALA A 218 11.92 -25.79 -8.60
N GLY A 219 11.07 -24.84 -8.99
CA GLY A 219 11.42 -23.42 -9.12
C GLY A 219 12.01 -23.06 -10.49
N HIS A 220 11.88 -23.91 -11.51
CA HIS A 220 12.28 -23.56 -12.88
C HIS A 220 11.16 -22.81 -13.59
N VAL A 221 11.52 -21.70 -14.24
CA VAL A 221 10.58 -20.92 -15.06
C VAL A 221 10.11 -21.74 -16.24
N LYS A 222 8.79 -21.87 -16.40
CA LYS A 222 8.13 -22.53 -17.53
C LYS A 222 7.59 -21.55 -18.54
N GLN A 223 7.06 -20.43 -18.05
CA GLN A 223 6.49 -19.37 -18.89
C GLN A 223 6.76 -18.03 -18.25
N LYS A 224 7.03 -17.02 -19.09
CA LYS A 224 7.18 -15.63 -18.66
C LYS A 224 6.45 -14.73 -19.64
N GLU A 225 5.60 -13.87 -19.10
CA GLU A 225 4.90 -12.81 -19.80
C GLU A 225 5.40 -11.46 -19.24
N LEU A 226 5.71 -10.52 -20.13
CA LEU A 226 6.11 -9.16 -19.80
C LEU A 226 5.05 -8.20 -20.34
N PHE A 227 4.72 -7.18 -19.56
CA PHE A 227 3.72 -6.18 -19.91
C PHE A 227 4.37 -4.79 -19.93
N GLU A 228 4.25 -4.11 -21.07
CA GLU A 228 4.73 -2.77 -21.28
C GLU A 228 3.54 -1.83 -21.48
N TYR A 229 3.61 -0.66 -20.86
CA TYR A 229 2.53 0.33 -20.89
C TYR A 229 3.02 1.63 -21.49
N THR A 230 2.46 2.02 -22.61
CA THR A 230 2.77 3.28 -23.28
C THR A 230 1.74 4.35 -22.90
N PRO A 231 2.14 5.50 -22.38
CA PRO A 231 1.24 6.62 -22.14
C PRO A 231 0.58 7.06 -23.44
N ILE A 232 -0.73 7.20 -23.46
CA ILE A 232 -1.43 7.83 -24.58
C ILE A 232 -1.16 9.33 -24.46
N GLN A 233 -0.36 9.87 -25.37
CA GLN A 233 -0.22 11.31 -25.53
C GLN A 233 -1.51 11.83 -26.19
N LYS A 234 -2.22 12.73 -25.48
CA LYS A 234 -3.34 13.49 -26.06
C LYS A 234 -2.84 14.79 -26.65
#